data_c956fc43c0a0dc0631388aa2b83a320a
#
_entry.id   c956fc43c0a0dc0631388aa2b83a320a
#
_cell.length_a   1.000
_cell.length_b   1.000
_cell.length_c   1.000
_cell.angle_alpha   90.00
_cell.angle_beta   90.00
_cell.angle_gamma   90.00
#
_symmetry.space_group_name_H-M   'P 1'
#
loop_
_entity.id
_entity.type
_entity.pdbx_description
1 polymer ?
#
loop_
_entity_poly.entity_id
_entity_poly.type
_entity_poly.pdbx_seq_one_letter_code
_entity_poly.pdbx_strand_id
1 'polypeptide(L)'
;MNRKCGDCNLCCKIPHILKPKNFKTKMYSWCKHCEIGVGCKIYNDRPKTCKDFICAWLKGIVPKEWKPNKVGFYITLEQKEQLRDKVFVIYAETHKVHNIHKHLKEHDFFDDDGSLWKYVIRYNENEDDLAVFDKARFGNELKFCKRGEI
;
A
#
# COMPACT_ATOMS: atom_id res chain seq x y z
N MET A 1 -8.69 -8.49 17.21
CA MET A 1 -7.58 -7.63 17.72
C MET A 1 -7.79 -6.20 17.25
N ASN A 2 -7.90 -5.29 18.17
CA ASN A 2 -8.08 -3.87 17.82
C ASN A 2 -6.74 -3.19 17.54
N ARG A 3 -6.33 -3.18 16.28
CA ARG A 3 -5.21 -2.35 15.84
C ARG A 3 -5.68 -0.92 15.64
N LYS A 4 -4.83 0.04 15.99
CA LYS A 4 -5.11 1.47 15.82
C LYS A 4 -3.98 2.12 15.01
N CYS A 5 -4.33 3.07 14.16
CA CYS A 5 -3.33 3.83 13.40
C CYS A 5 -2.32 4.53 14.34
N GLY A 6 -2.82 5.23 15.37
CA GLY A 6 -1.96 5.93 16.31
C GLY A 6 -0.99 6.88 15.58
N ASP A 7 0.30 6.65 15.76
CA ASP A 7 1.39 7.39 15.12
C ASP A 7 1.63 7.01 13.64
N CYS A 8 0.91 6.00 13.13
CA CYS A 8 1.02 5.60 11.73
C CYS A 8 0.33 6.62 10.82
N ASN A 9 1.07 7.22 9.93
CA ASN A 9 0.60 8.30 9.05
C ASN A 9 0.98 8.11 7.59
N LEU A 10 1.39 6.93 7.18
CA LEU A 10 1.82 6.68 5.79
C LEU A 10 0.68 6.90 4.79
N CYS A 11 -0.56 6.59 5.16
CA CYS A 11 -1.74 6.88 4.35
C CYS A 11 -2.10 8.38 4.30
N CYS A 12 -1.45 9.24 5.08
CA CYS A 12 -1.56 10.70 4.94
C CYS A 12 -0.61 11.28 3.90
N LYS A 13 0.31 10.48 3.38
CA LYS A 13 1.33 10.90 2.40
C LYS A 13 1.10 10.25 1.03
N ILE A 14 0.95 8.95 0.99
CA ILE A 14 1.03 8.19 -0.27
C ILE A 14 -0.23 8.29 -1.12
N PRO A 15 -1.45 8.08 -0.61
CA PRO A 15 -2.62 8.03 -1.45
C PRO A 15 -3.04 9.39 -1.98
N HIS A 16 -3.72 9.33 -3.08
CA HIS A 16 -4.34 10.45 -3.75
C HIS A 16 -5.78 10.61 -3.25
N ILE A 17 -6.13 11.76 -2.72
CA ILE A 17 -7.49 12.06 -2.26
C ILE A 17 -8.11 13.12 -3.16
N LEU A 18 -9.17 12.75 -3.87
CA LEU A 18 -9.85 13.61 -4.83
C LEU A 18 -11.08 14.30 -4.26
N LYS A 19 -11.73 13.70 -3.28
CA LYS A 19 -12.98 14.20 -2.70
C LYS A 19 -12.90 14.25 -1.17
N PRO A 20 -13.47 15.24 -0.54
CA PRO A 20 -14.10 16.44 -1.13
C PRO A 20 -13.05 17.40 -1.76
N LYS A 21 -13.50 18.27 -2.67
CA LYS A 21 -12.60 19.19 -3.41
C LYS A 21 -11.73 20.06 -2.51
N ASN A 22 -12.22 20.45 -1.35
CA ASN A 22 -11.47 21.27 -0.37
C ASN A 22 -10.46 20.45 0.45
N PHE A 23 -10.40 19.14 0.27
CA PHE A 23 -9.52 18.22 0.98
C PHE A 23 -8.52 17.51 0.07
N LYS A 24 -8.40 17.93 -1.17
CA LYS A 24 -7.52 17.25 -2.14
C LYS A 24 -6.09 17.12 -1.64
N THR A 25 -5.54 15.91 -1.76
CA THR A 25 -4.12 15.63 -1.58
C THR A 25 -3.55 15.00 -2.84
N LYS A 26 -2.29 15.30 -3.13
CA LYS A 26 -1.53 14.64 -4.20
C LYS A 26 -0.88 13.36 -3.65
N MET A 27 -0.67 12.37 -4.51
CA MET A 27 0.15 11.22 -4.16
C MET A 27 1.55 11.67 -3.71
N TYR A 28 2.07 10.98 -2.72
CA TYR A 28 3.40 11.23 -2.17
C TYR A 28 3.61 12.64 -1.62
N SER A 29 2.52 13.30 -1.26
CA SER A 29 2.53 14.61 -0.59
C SER A 29 1.80 14.55 0.73
N TRP A 30 2.41 15.11 1.77
CA TRP A 30 1.80 15.12 3.10
C TRP A 30 0.48 15.89 3.12
N CYS A 31 -0.53 15.26 3.71
CA CYS A 31 -1.79 15.92 4.04
C CYS A 31 -1.51 17.07 5.05
N LYS A 32 -2.12 18.23 4.84
CA LYS A 32 -2.00 19.39 5.75
C LYS A 32 -2.48 19.12 7.18
N HIS A 33 -3.33 18.12 7.37
CA HIS A 33 -3.84 17.73 8.69
C HIS A 33 -3.02 16.63 9.35
N CYS A 34 -1.95 16.19 8.72
CA CYS A 34 -1.05 15.20 9.28
C CYS A 34 0.05 15.88 10.08
N GLU A 35 0.21 15.45 11.33
CA GLU A 35 1.40 15.72 12.11
C GLU A 35 2.35 14.53 11.95
N ILE A 36 3.45 14.75 11.23
CA ILE A 36 4.39 13.69 10.85
C ILE A 36 4.97 13.01 12.10
N GLY A 37 4.84 11.69 12.17
CA GLY A 37 5.30 10.90 13.32
C GLY A 37 4.33 10.86 14.50
N VAL A 38 3.25 11.62 14.46
CA VAL A 38 2.26 11.70 15.54
C VAL A 38 0.89 11.16 15.10
N GLY A 39 0.41 11.59 13.94
CA GLY A 39 -0.86 11.11 13.39
C GLY A 39 -1.72 12.19 12.75
N CYS A 40 -2.97 11.86 12.49
CA CYS A 40 -3.94 12.77 11.91
C CYS A 40 -4.54 13.70 12.96
N LYS A 41 -4.39 15.02 12.81
CA LYS A 41 -4.94 16.02 13.73
C LYS A 41 -6.47 16.07 13.73
N ILE A 42 -7.11 15.62 12.65
CA ILE A 42 -8.57 15.60 12.52
C ILE A 42 -9.13 14.17 12.46
N TYR A 43 -8.54 13.25 13.18
CA TYR A 43 -8.84 11.82 13.07
C TYR A 43 -10.34 11.49 13.14
N ASN A 44 -11.05 12.09 14.10
CA ASN A 44 -12.49 11.87 14.27
C ASN A 44 -13.34 12.58 13.20
N ASP A 45 -12.82 13.66 12.64
CA ASP A 45 -13.50 14.51 11.64
C ASP A 45 -12.95 14.28 10.22
N ARG A 46 -12.30 13.15 9.99
CA ARG A 46 -11.76 12.79 8.69
C ARG A 46 -12.84 12.75 7.61
N PRO A 47 -12.53 13.15 6.37
CA PRO A 47 -13.42 12.90 5.24
C PRO A 47 -13.80 11.43 5.13
N LYS A 48 -14.95 11.16 4.55
CA LYS A 48 -15.44 9.77 4.33
C LYS A 48 -14.39 8.90 3.63
N THR A 49 -13.71 9.44 2.62
CA THR A 49 -12.64 8.73 1.90
C THR A 49 -11.54 8.21 2.85
N CYS A 50 -11.14 9.02 3.81
CA CYS A 50 -10.14 8.60 4.81
C CYS A 50 -10.70 7.61 5.83
N LYS A 51 -11.98 7.75 6.20
CA LYS A 51 -12.65 6.83 7.12
C LYS A 51 -12.86 5.45 6.52
N ASP A 52 -13.16 5.39 5.23
CA ASP A 52 -13.42 4.15 4.49
C ASP A 52 -12.11 3.44 4.12
N PHE A 53 -10.99 4.15 4.11
CA PHE A 53 -9.69 3.58 3.81
C PHE A 53 -9.15 2.76 4.99
N ILE A 54 -9.04 1.46 4.80
CA ILE A 54 -8.52 0.54 5.81
C ILE A 54 -7.46 -0.35 5.16
N CYS A 55 -6.19 -0.12 5.51
CA CYS A 55 -5.10 -0.93 4.99
C CYS A 55 -5.11 -2.36 5.58
N ALA A 56 -4.41 -3.27 4.93
CA ALA A 56 -4.34 -4.66 5.35
C ALA A 56 -3.80 -4.85 6.78
N TRP A 57 -2.90 -3.98 7.22
CA TRP A 57 -2.41 -4.02 8.59
C TRP A 57 -3.52 -3.71 9.60
N LEU A 58 -4.29 -2.67 9.36
CA LEU A 58 -5.39 -2.29 10.25
C LEU A 58 -6.50 -3.34 10.28
N LYS A 59 -6.72 -4.04 9.15
CA LYS A 59 -7.65 -5.18 9.05
C LYS A 59 -7.16 -6.44 9.76
N GLY A 60 -5.90 -6.49 10.18
CA GLY A 60 -5.32 -7.68 10.78
C GLY A 60 -4.91 -8.78 9.80
N ILE A 61 -4.89 -8.48 8.49
CA ILE A 61 -4.54 -9.44 7.42
C ILE A 61 -3.03 -9.71 7.40
N VAL A 62 -2.22 -8.72 7.70
CA VAL A 62 -0.76 -8.82 7.71
C VAL A 62 -0.21 -8.88 9.14
N PRO A 63 1.02 -9.38 9.36
CA PRO A 63 1.61 -9.46 10.69
C PRO A 63 1.60 -8.13 11.44
N LYS A 64 1.53 -8.19 12.76
CA LYS A 64 1.50 -7.00 13.61
C LYS A 64 2.74 -6.13 13.45
N GLU A 65 3.87 -6.75 13.21
CA GLU A 65 5.19 -6.12 13.02
C GLU A 65 5.26 -5.29 11.73
N TRP A 66 4.32 -5.52 10.80
CA TRP A 66 4.27 -4.80 9.52
C TRP A 66 3.49 -3.49 9.59
N LYS A 67 3.47 -2.84 10.73
CA LYS A 67 2.87 -1.51 10.86
C LYS A 67 3.49 -0.56 9.82
N PRO A 68 2.69 0.12 8.97
CA PRO A 68 3.22 0.82 7.79
C PRO A 68 4.31 1.85 8.08
N ASN A 69 4.20 2.59 9.18
CA ASN A 69 5.24 3.56 9.54
C ASN A 69 6.58 2.91 9.96
N LYS A 70 6.58 1.62 10.29
CA LYS A 70 7.80 0.88 10.63
C LYS A 70 8.45 0.25 9.41
N VAL A 71 7.64 -0.28 8.50
CA VAL A 71 8.15 -1.01 7.34
C VAL A 71 8.28 -0.14 6.08
N GLY A 72 7.66 1.03 6.04
CA GLY A 72 7.73 1.97 4.90
C GLY A 72 6.80 1.67 3.74
N PHE A 73 5.81 0.81 3.94
CA PHE A 73 4.78 0.49 2.96
C PHE A 73 3.47 0.09 3.62
N TYR A 74 2.38 0.17 2.87
CA TYR A 74 1.12 -0.44 3.27
C TYR A 74 0.54 -1.26 2.12
N ILE A 75 -0.29 -2.24 2.47
CA ILE A 75 -0.91 -3.17 1.52
C ILE A 75 -2.40 -2.93 1.48
N THR A 76 -2.96 -2.90 0.28
CA THR A 76 -4.40 -2.94 0.05
C THR A 76 -4.75 -4.19 -0.76
N LEU A 77 -5.92 -4.73 -0.50
CA LEU A 77 -6.48 -5.79 -1.34
C LEU A 77 -7.46 -5.13 -2.31
N GLU A 78 -7.07 -5.00 -3.55
CA GLU A 78 -7.90 -4.44 -4.61
C GLU A 78 -8.50 -5.56 -5.46
N GLN A 79 -9.81 -5.56 -5.59
CA GLN A 79 -10.48 -6.41 -6.56
C GLN A 79 -10.66 -5.59 -7.84
N LYS A 80 -9.84 -5.88 -8.83
CA LYS A 80 -10.05 -5.31 -10.16
C LYS A 80 -11.08 -6.16 -10.90
N GLU A 81 -12.18 -5.54 -11.30
CA GLU A 81 -13.27 -6.21 -12.04
C GLU A 81 -12.81 -6.94 -13.30
N GLN A 82 -11.69 -6.50 -13.88
CA GLN A 82 -11.09 -7.08 -15.08
C GLN A 82 -10.15 -8.26 -14.81
N LEU A 83 -9.75 -8.46 -13.57
CA LEU A 83 -8.91 -9.58 -13.18
C LEU A 83 -9.73 -10.47 -12.24
N ARG A 84 -9.99 -11.69 -12.63
CA ARG A 84 -10.69 -12.69 -11.80
C ARG A 84 -10.00 -12.94 -10.46
N ASP A 85 -8.75 -12.48 -10.34
CA ASP A 85 -7.89 -12.71 -9.19
C ASP A 85 -7.80 -11.47 -8.31
N LYS A 86 -7.85 -11.65 -7.02
CA LYS A 86 -7.55 -10.62 -6.04
C LYS A 86 -6.06 -10.28 -6.15
N VAL A 87 -5.75 -9.01 -6.33
CA VAL A 87 -4.37 -8.54 -6.44
C VAL A 87 -4.04 -7.71 -5.21
N PHE A 88 -2.95 -8.06 -4.55
CA PHE A 88 -2.38 -7.19 -3.53
C PHE A 88 -1.67 -6.01 -4.18
N VAL A 89 -2.05 -4.82 -3.80
CA VAL A 89 -1.38 -3.60 -4.20
C VAL A 89 -0.62 -3.05 -3.01
N ILE A 90 0.67 -2.86 -3.19
CA ILE A 90 1.57 -2.37 -2.17
C ILE A 90 1.94 -0.94 -2.52
N TYR A 91 1.67 -0.05 -1.60
CA TYR A 91 2.04 1.36 -1.73
C TYR A 91 3.26 1.64 -0.89
N ALA A 92 4.35 2.01 -1.54
CA ALA A 92 5.66 2.11 -0.93
C ALA A 92 6.31 3.46 -1.16
N GLU A 93 7.18 3.84 -0.25
CA GLU A 93 8.14 4.90 -0.53
C GLU A 93 9.13 4.45 -1.61
N THR A 94 9.49 5.37 -2.52
CA THR A 94 10.27 5.09 -3.73
C THR A 94 11.55 4.28 -3.47
N HIS A 95 12.27 4.62 -2.42
CA HIS A 95 13.56 3.99 -2.09
C HIS A 95 13.42 2.61 -1.41
N LYS A 96 12.20 2.16 -1.12
CA LYS A 96 11.94 0.91 -0.39
C LYS A 96 11.62 -0.30 -1.27
N VAL A 97 11.44 -0.13 -2.57
CA VAL A 97 10.90 -1.15 -3.48
C VAL A 97 11.64 -2.49 -3.39
N HIS A 98 12.95 -2.49 -3.50
CA HIS A 98 13.73 -3.74 -3.43
C HIS A 98 13.70 -4.39 -2.04
N ASN A 99 13.72 -3.58 -0.99
CA ASN A 99 13.61 -4.08 0.38
C ASN A 99 12.26 -4.72 0.64
N ILE A 100 11.20 -4.16 0.07
CA ILE A 100 9.84 -4.70 0.18
C ILE A 100 9.76 -6.07 -0.49
N HIS A 101 10.25 -6.19 -1.72
CA HIS A 101 10.27 -7.46 -2.44
C HIS A 101 10.99 -8.55 -1.65
N LYS A 102 12.18 -8.25 -1.13
CA LYS A 102 12.95 -9.15 -0.27
C LYS A 102 12.14 -9.54 0.98
N HIS A 103 11.58 -8.57 1.67
CA HIS A 103 10.80 -8.77 2.91
C HIS A 103 9.58 -9.68 2.68
N LEU A 104 8.84 -9.46 1.60
CA LEU A 104 7.67 -10.26 1.24
C LEU A 104 8.05 -11.71 0.90
N LYS A 105 9.16 -11.92 0.22
CA LYS A 105 9.67 -13.26 -0.10
C LYS A 105 10.12 -14.03 1.14
N GLU A 106 10.76 -13.36 2.09
CA GLU A 106 11.27 -13.99 3.32
C GLU A 106 10.16 -14.43 4.28
N HIS A 107 8.96 -13.85 4.18
CA HIS A 107 7.88 -14.08 5.14
C HIS A 107 6.76 -14.99 4.63
N ASP A 108 6.90 -15.57 3.44
CA ASP A 108 5.91 -16.49 2.83
C ASP A 108 4.45 -16.04 3.02
N PHE A 109 4.25 -14.71 2.98
CA PHE A 109 3.03 -14.10 3.48
C PHE A 109 1.79 -14.42 2.64
N PHE A 110 1.99 -14.78 1.38
CA PHE A 110 0.90 -14.83 0.42
C PHE A 110 0.35 -16.22 0.16
N ASP A 111 0.78 -17.22 0.97
CA ASP A 111 0.56 -18.58 0.50
C ASP A 111 0.39 -19.64 1.56
N ASP A 112 -0.75 -20.33 1.53
CA ASP A 112 -0.99 -21.56 2.27
C ASP A 112 -0.42 -22.79 1.55
N ASP A 113 -0.04 -22.68 0.26
CA ASP A 113 0.44 -23.80 -0.58
C ASP A 113 1.84 -23.60 -1.17
N GLY A 114 2.56 -22.56 -0.75
CA GLY A 114 3.93 -22.26 -1.21
C GLY A 114 4.02 -21.52 -2.54
N SER A 115 2.92 -21.04 -3.15
CA SER A 115 2.91 -20.24 -4.38
C SER A 115 2.78 -18.75 -4.08
N LEU A 116 3.81 -17.96 -4.35
CA LEU A 116 3.77 -16.51 -4.19
C LEU A 116 2.75 -15.90 -5.15
N TRP A 117 1.81 -15.14 -4.59
CA TRP A 117 0.80 -14.44 -5.33
C TRP A 117 1.39 -13.35 -6.19
N LYS A 118 0.60 -12.92 -7.17
CA LYS A 118 0.89 -11.68 -7.89
C LYS A 118 0.71 -10.49 -6.95
N TYR A 119 1.66 -9.60 -6.96
CA TYR A 119 1.50 -8.30 -6.33
C TYR A 119 2.11 -7.18 -7.18
N VAL A 120 1.58 -6.01 -6.98
CA VAL A 120 2.03 -4.80 -7.67
C VAL A 120 2.50 -3.81 -6.62
N ILE A 121 3.68 -3.23 -6.83
CA ILE A 121 4.19 -2.16 -5.98
C ILE A 121 4.06 -0.85 -6.72
N ARG A 122 3.38 0.11 -6.10
CA ARG A 122 3.36 1.51 -6.51
C ARG A 122 4.35 2.26 -5.66
N TYR A 123 5.29 2.97 -6.26
CA TYR A 123 6.46 3.49 -5.56
C TYR A 123 6.76 4.96 -5.82
N ASN A 124 5.99 5.63 -6.67
CA ASN A 124 6.15 7.05 -6.95
C ASN A 124 4.82 7.69 -7.36
N GLU A 125 4.82 9.00 -7.59
CA GLU A 125 3.65 9.78 -7.98
C GLU A 125 3.14 9.48 -9.41
N ASN A 126 3.98 8.88 -10.25
CA ASN A 126 3.56 8.47 -11.58
C ASN A 126 2.79 7.14 -11.50
N GLU A 127 1.48 7.22 -11.70
CA GLU A 127 0.59 6.07 -11.60
C GLU A 127 0.88 4.97 -12.61
N ASP A 128 1.60 5.29 -13.69
CA ASP A 128 1.97 4.33 -14.71
C ASP A 128 3.23 3.52 -14.38
N ASP A 129 4.04 4.00 -13.43
CA ASP A 129 5.24 3.29 -13.00
C ASP A 129 4.89 2.22 -11.95
N LEU A 130 5.14 0.97 -12.30
CA LEU A 130 4.83 -0.19 -11.46
C LEU A 130 6.02 -1.12 -11.34
N ALA A 131 6.14 -1.75 -10.19
CA ALA A 131 6.99 -2.92 -10.01
C ALA A 131 6.08 -4.12 -9.77
N VAL A 132 6.18 -5.12 -10.62
CA VAL A 132 5.27 -6.28 -10.63
C VAL A 132 6.02 -7.54 -10.24
N PHE A 133 5.47 -8.28 -9.32
CA PHE A 133 5.86 -9.65 -9.06
C PHE A 133 4.77 -10.61 -9.56
N ASP A 134 5.16 -11.50 -10.45
CA ASP A 134 4.29 -12.56 -10.97
C ASP A 134 5.18 -13.80 -11.22
N LYS A 135 5.16 -14.72 -10.28
CA LYS A 135 6.02 -15.90 -10.32
C LYS A 135 5.80 -16.76 -11.56
N ALA A 136 4.56 -16.88 -12.00
CA ALA A 136 4.22 -17.68 -13.18
C ALA A 136 4.76 -17.09 -14.47
N ARG A 137 4.82 -15.73 -14.57
CA ARG A 137 5.28 -15.04 -15.78
C ARG A 137 6.77 -14.69 -15.77
N PHE A 138 7.30 -14.30 -14.61
CA PHE A 138 8.63 -13.69 -14.49
C PHE A 138 9.56 -14.45 -13.53
N GLY A 139 9.13 -15.59 -12.98
CA GLY A 139 9.91 -16.31 -11.99
C GLY A 139 10.03 -15.52 -10.67
N ASN A 140 11.22 -15.54 -10.07
CA ASN A 140 11.45 -14.91 -8.77
C ASN A 140 11.88 -13.43 -8.86
N GLU A 141 11.82 -12.83 -10.04
CA GLU A 141 12.28 -11.47 -10.26
C GLU A 141 11.15 -10.45 -10.17
N LEU A 142 11.48 -9.28 -9.64
CA LEU A 142 10.62 -8.10 -9.66
C LEU A 142 10.82 -7.37 -10.99
N LYS A 143 9.74 -7.13 -11.73
CA LYS A 143 9.80 -6.47 -13.03
C LYS A 143 9.26 -5.05 -12.95
N PHE A 144 10.06 -4.08 -13.35
CA PHE A 144 9.64 -2.70 -13.52
C PHE A 144 9.02 -2.51 -14.91
N CYS A 145 7.81 -1.95 -14.95
CA CYS A 145 7.06 -1.78 -16.19
C CYS A 145 6.10 -0.60 -16.11
N LYS A 146 5.55 -0.22 -17.25
CA LYS A 146 4.44 0.71 -17.33
C LYS A 146 3.10 -0.02 -17.21
N ARG A 147 2.07 0.68 -16.72
CA ARG A 147 0.74 0.10 -16.49
C ARG A 147 0.17 -0.63 -17.70
N GLY A 148 0.35 -0.12 -18.92
CA GLY A 148 -0.15 -0.72 -20.14
C GLY A 148 0.62 -1.95 -20.63
N GLU A 149 1.75 -2.29 -19.98
CA GLU A 149 2.63 -3.40 -20.34
C GLU A 149 2.38 -4.67 -19.52
N ILE A 150 1.43 -4.63 -18.59
CA ILE A 150 1.13 -5.74 -17.68
C ILE A 150 0.24 -6.79 -18.36
#